data_625e42e164fbdbcadfccafec9fe550e2
#
_entry.id   625e42e164fbdbcadfccafec9fe550e2
#
_cell.length_a   1.000
_cell.length_b   1.000
_cell.length_c   1.000
_cell.angle_alpha   90.00
_cell.angle_beta   90.00
_cell.angle_gamma   90.00
#
_symmetry.space_group_name_H-M   'P 1'
#
loop_
_entity.id
_entity.type
_entity.pdbx_description
1 polymer ?
#
loop_
_entity_poly.entity_id
_entity_poly.type
_entity_poly.pdbx_seq_one_letter_code
_entity_poly.pdbx_strand_id
1 'polypeptide(L)'
;MSSPSTTPETPAPGGAAPVVEARGLSVTLGGQPILREVDLTVRAGEVLALLGANGSGKSTLVRSLLGVVPTSGGTMQLFGRPLGAGVDWSRVGYVPQRMPAAGGMPVTALEVASSGLLSGRRLRPARGGRRRALDALDAVGVADLAQRRVHELSGGQQQRVLIARALVREPDLLVLDEPTSGIDVPTQETFVRTVARLHESGTTVVVILHEIGPFTPLIDRAVVLRHGRVAYDGAPPRPARDHADAHHDHTHAHADPEPPTTPALSVEVNP
;
A
#
# COMPACT_ATOMS: atom_id res chain seq x y z
N MET A 1 9.10 -50.42 4.09
CA MET A 1 9.09 -49.02 4.55
C MET A 1 8.53 -48.21 3.39
N SER A 2 7.23 -47.96 3.44
CA SER A 2 6.49 -47.28 2.35
C SER A 2 6.41 -45.80 2.63
N SER A 3 6.94 -44.98 1.71
CA SER A 3 6.85 -43.51 1.75
C SER A 3 5.41 -43.09 1.46
N PRO A 4 4.86 -42.09 2.15
CA PRO A 4 3.57 -41.52 1.81
C PRO A 4 3.69 -40.64 0.59
N SER A 5 2.96 -40.94 -0.48
CA SER A 5 2.74 -40.11 -1.64
C SER A 5 1.86 -38.92 -1.23
N THR A 6 2.42 -37.73 -1.24
CA THR A 6 1.67 -36.46 -1.11
C THR A 6 0.99 -36.18 -2.44
N THR A 7 -0.29 -36.46 -2.51
CA THR A 7 -1.16 -36.06 -3.64
C THR A 7 -1.29 -34.53 -3.64
N PRO A 8 -1.09 -33.82 -4.76
CA PRO A 8 -1.34 -32.39 -4.81
C PRO A 8 -2.85 -32.14 -4.65
N GLU A 9 -3.19 -31.33 -3.66
CA GLU A 9 -4.55 -30.88 -3.37
C GLU A 9 -5.09 -30.09 -4.56
N THR A 10 -6.11 -30.64 -5.22
CA THR A 10 -6.82 -29.98 -6.32
C THR A 10 -7.53 -28.75 -5.77
N PRO A 11 -7.35 -27.53 -6.36
CA PRO A 11 -8.04 -26.34 -5.90
C PRO A 11 -9.55 -26.51 -6.07
N ALA A 12 -10.31 -26.11 -5.05
CA ALA A 12 -11.76 -26.16 -5.01
C ALA A 12 -12.37 -25.37 -6.20
N PRO A 13 -13.41 -25.89 -6.88
CA PRO A 13 -14.05 -25.22 -8.01
C PRO A 13 -14.87 -24.02 -7.52
N GLY A 14 -14.60 -22.80 -8.03
CA GLY A 14 -15.49 -21.65 -7.91
C GLY A 14 -14.87 -20.29 -7.54
N GLY A 15 -13.55 -20.14 -7.54
CA GLY A 15 -12.93 -18.83 -7.25
C GLY A 15 -12.50 -18.09 -8.52
N ALA A 16 -12.67 -16.75 -8.56
CA ALA A 16 -12.09 -15.89 -9.60
C ALA A 16 -10.59 -16.16 -9.74
N ALA A 17 -10.07 -16.12 -10.98
CA ALA A 17 -8.66 -16.38 -11.25
C ALA A 17 -7.76 -15.40 -10.45
N PRO A 18 -6.60 -15.87 -9.94
CA PRO A 18 -5.70 -15.01 -9.19
C PRO A 18 -5.09 -13.94 -10.10
N VAL A 19 -5.14 -12.68 -9.62
CA VAL A 19 -4.45 -11.54 -10.22
C VAL A 19 -3.01 -11.48 -9.74
N VAL A 20 -2.79 -11.80 -8.45
CA VAL A 20 -1.46 -11.91 -7.83
C VAL A 20 -1.34 -13.29 -7.20
N GLU A 21 -0.23 -13.96 -7.45
CA GLU A 21 0.13 -15.21 -6.77
C GLU A 21 1.60 -15.19 -6.39
N ALA A 22 1.90 -15.19 -5.09
CA ALA A 22 3.24 -15.34 -4.54
C ALA A 22 3.29 -16.64 -3.75
N ARG A 23 4.35 -17.44 -3.95
CA ARG A 23 4.59 -18.71 -3.25
C ARG A 23 6.01 -18.75 -2.69
N GLY A 24 6.14 -18.91 -1.39
CA GLY A 24 7.42 -18.98 -0.67
C GLY A 24 8.29 -17.76 -0.89
N LEU A 25 7.66 -16.58 -1.15
CA LEU A 25 8.37 -15.38 -1.55
C LEU A 25 9.33 -14.91 -0.47
N SER A 26 10.60 -14.76 -0.83
CA SER A 26 11.64 -14.28 0.07
C SER A 26 12.38 -13.10 -0.56
N VAL A 27 12.71 -12.11 0.26
CA VAL A 27 13.45 -10.91 -0.16
C VAL A 27 14.52 -10.58 0.86
N THR A 28 15.76 -10.37 0.39
CA THR A 28 16.91 -9.95 1.19
C THR A 28 17.41 -8.60 0.67
N LEU A 29 17.53 -7.61 1.53
CA LEU A 29 18.06 -6.28 1.21
C LEU A 29 19.25 -5.98 2.11
N GLY A 30 20.39 -5.60 1.51
CA GLY A 30 21.62 -5.32 2.29
C GLY A 30 22.07 -6.47 3.20
N GLY A 31 21.86 -7.74 2.80
CA GLY A 31 22.12 -8.91 3.61
C GLY A 31 21.08 -9.22 4.70
N GLN A 32 20.07 -8.39 4.87
CA GLN A 32 19.01 -8.57 5.86
C GLN A 32 17.79 -9.23 5.21
N PRO A 33 17.26 -10.35 5.74
CA PRO A 33 16.03 -10.97 5.24
C PRO A 33 14.83 -10.15 5.68
N ILE A 34 14.18 -9.51 4.70
CA ILE A 34 13.00 -8.65 4.91
C ILE A 34 11.70 -9.45 4.77
N LEU A 35 11.60 -10.30 3.75
CA LEU A 35 10.47 -11.23 3.57
C LEU A 35 10.98 -12.66 3.65
N ARG A 36 10.18 -13.53 4.27
CA ARG A 36 10.56 -14.91 4.57
C ARG A 36 9.39 -15.84 4.24
N GLU A 37 9.49 -16.53 3.10
CA GLU A 37 8.52 -17.55 2.67
C GLU A 37 7.07 -17.04 2.74
N VAL A 38 6.81 -15.88 2.13
CA VAL A 38 5.47 -15.28 2.07
C VAL A 38 4.67 -15.94 0.97
N ASP A 39 3.52 -16.52 1.35
CA ASP A 39 2.47 -16.96 0.43
C ASP A 39 1.37 -15.90 0.41
N LEU A 40 0.96 -15.46 -0.78
CA LEU A 40 -0.08 -14.47 -0.97
C LEU A 40 -0.80 -14.72 -2.30
N THR A 41 -2.11 -14.82 -2.25
CA THR A 41 -2.96 -14.87 -3.44
C THR A 41 -3.95 -13.71 -3.38
N VAL A 42 -4.11 -12.94 -4.46
CA VAL A 42 -5.15 -11.90 -4.61
C VAL A 42 -6.03 -12.28 -5.78
N ARG A 43 -7.34 -12.38 -5.55
CA ARG A 43 -8.32 -12.77 -6.59
C ARG A 43 -8.80 -11.57 -7.38
N ALA A 44 -9.26 -11.79 -8.61
CA ALA A 44 -9.85 -10.72 -9.42
C ALA A 44 -11.08 -10.13 -8.71
N GLY A 45 -11.18 -8.81 -8.70
CA GLY A 45 -12.25 -8.06 -8.05
C GLY A 45 -12.19 -8.05 -6.51
N GLU A 46 -11.12 -8.52 -5.89
CA GLU A 46 -10.94 -8.52 -4.43
C GLU A 46 -10.35 -7.19 -3.94
N VAL A 47 -10.81 -6.70 -2.79
CA VAL A 47 -10.15 -5.64 -2.02
C VAL A 47 -9.39 -6.26 -0.86
N LEU A 48 -8.07 -6.35 -1.01
CA LEU A 48 -7.16 -6.89 0.00
C LEU A 48 -6.50 -5.78 0.81
N ALA A 49 -6.66 -5.80 2.14
CA ALA A 49 -5.87 -4.97 3.05
C ALA A 49 -4.58 -5.68 3.47
N LEU A 50 -3.45 -5.03 3.28
CA LEU A 50 -2.15 -5.46 3.79
C LEU A 50 -1.79 -4.66 5.04
N LEU A 51 -1.79 -5.31 6.20
CA LEU A 51 -1.63 -4.73 7.51
C LEU A 51 -0.31 -5.15 8.16
N GLY A 52 0.10 -4.44 9.21
CA GLY A 52 1.27 -4.79 10.03
C GLY A 52 2.02 -3.55 10.51
N ALA A 53 2.86 -3.71 11.51
CA ALA A 53 3.70 -2.64 12.06
C ALA A 53 4.71 -2.09 11.03
N ASN A 54 5.28 -0.92 11.33
CA ASN A 54 6.39 -0.37 10.54
C ASN A 54 7.56 -1.36 10.55
N GLY A 55 8.20 -1.54 9.39
CA GLY A 55 9.29 -2.51 9.24
C GLY A 55 8.84 -3.98 9.11
N SER A 56 7.54 -4.29 9.08
CA SER A 56 7.06 -5.67 8.92
C SER A 56 7.28 -6.26 7.52
N GLY A 57 7.61 -5.42 6.51
CA GLY A 57 7.87 -5.86 5.14
C GLY A 57 6.79 -5.49 4.12
N LYS A 58 5.71 -4.80 4.49
CA LYS A 58 4.58 -4.43 3.61
C LYS A 58 5.02 -3.74 2.31
N SER A 59 5.73 -2.62 2.44
CA SER A 59 6.20 -1.86 1.27
C SER A 59 7.22 -2.66 0.44
N THR A 60 7.99 -3.55 1.07
CA THR A 60 8.92 -4.45 0.35
C THR A 60 8.11 -5.47 -0.45
N LEU A 61 7.07 -6.09 0.12
CA LEU A 61 6.19 -7.01 -0.58
C LEU A 61 5.54 -6.34 -1.79
N VAL A 62 4.97 -5.15 -1.61
CA VAL A 62 4.37 -4.38 -2.71
C VAL A 62 5.40 -4.01 -3.78
N ARG A 63 6.59 -3.54 -3.41
CA ARG A 63 7.65 -3.24 -4.37
C ARG A 63 8.15 -4.46 -5.12
N SER A 64 8.19 -5.63 -4.47
CA SER A 64 8.49 -6.89 -5.13
C SER A 64 7.38 -7.29 -6.11
N LEU A 65 6.11 -7.13 -5.74
CA LEU A 65 4.96 -7.33 -6.60
C LEU A 65 5.01 -6.44 -7.84
N LEU A 66 5.49 -5.22 -7.69
CA LEU A 66 5.67 -4.27 -8.80
C LEU A 66 6.97 -4.50 -9.61
N GLY A 67 7.76 -5.52 -9.27
CA GLY A 67 9.02 -5.81 -9.94
C GLY A 67 10.15 -4.81 -9.67
N VAL A 68 9.97 -3.92 -8.68
CA VAL A 68 10.96 -2.89 -8.31
C VAL A 68 12.05 -3.47 -7.40
N VAL A 69 11.69 -4.41 -6.52
CA VAL A 69 12.61 -5.10 -5.63
C VAL A 69 12.74 -6.55 -6.09
N PRO A 70 13.96 -7.02 -6.37
CA PRO A 70 14.17 -8.41 -6.77
C PRO A 70 13.89 -9.36 -5.62
N THR A 71 13.39 -10.55 -5.93
CA THR A 71 13.16 -11.63 -4.97
C THR A 71 14.43 -12.45 -4.82
N SER A 72 14.71 -12.93 -3.60
CA SER A 72 15.82 -13.84 -3.31
C SER A 72 15.41 -15.31 -3.27
N GLY A 73 14.10 -15.61 -3.28
CA GLY A 73 13.54 -16.95 -3.32
C GLY A 73 12.04 -16.95 -3.55
N GLY A 74 11.49 -18.13 -3.85
CA GLY A 74 10.08 -18.30 -4.17
C GLY A 74 9.71 -17.87 -5.59
N THR A 75 8.40 -17.80 -5.85
CA THR A 75 7.85 -17.40 -7.16
C THR A 75 6.78 -16.34 -6.98
N MET A 76 6.64 -15.47 -7.99
CA MET A 76 5.56 -14.49 -8.07
C MET A 76 5.01 -14.40 -9.48
N GLN A 77 3.69 -14.37 -9.59
CA GLN A 77 2.97 -14.22 -10.84
C GLN A 77 1.98 -13.05 -10.75
N LEU A 78 1.84 -12.32 -11.85
CA LEU A 78 0.78 -11.33 -12.06
C LEU A 78 -0.04 -11.74 -13.30
N PHE A 79 -1.36 -11.78 -13.13
CA PHE A 79 -2.28 -12.19 -14.20
C PHE A 79 -1.89 -13.55 -14.83
N GLY A 80 -1.44 -14.51 -14.00
CA GLY A 80 -0.99 -15.84 -14.43
C GLY A 80 0.35 -15.85 -15.16
N ARG A 81 1.10 -14.73 -15.20
CA ARG A 81 2.42 -14.64 -15.84
C ARG A 81 3.51 -14.45 -14.79
N PRO A 82 4.64 -15.14 -14.89
CA PRO A 82 5.78 -14.92 -14.01
C PRO A 82 6.20 -13.44 -14.01
N LEU A 83 6.58 -12.92 -12.85
CA LEU A 83 7.05 -11.57 -12.72
C LEU A 83 8.30 -11.34 -13.60
N GLY A 84 8.31 -10.23 -14.35
CA GLY A 84 9.38 -9.87 -15.28
C GLY A 84 8.89 -9.82 -16.73
N ALA A 85 9.44 -10.67 -17.60
CA ALA A 85 9.10 -10.66 -19.03
C ALA A 85 7.66 -11.16 -19.28
N GLY A 86 6.85 -10.34 -19.95
CA GLY A 86 5.50 -10.71 -20.38
C GLY A 86 4.37 -10.24 -19.45
N VAL A 87 4.65 -9.58 -18.35
CA VAL A 87 3.63 -8.87 -17.56
C VAL A 87 3.21 -7.60 -18.29
N ASP A 88 1.91 -7.45 -18.51
CA ASP A 88 1.34 -6.19 -19.02
C ASP A 88 1.18 -5.17 -17.91
N TRP A 89 2.20 -4.37 -17.69
CA TRP A 89 2.22 -3.31 -16.67
C TRP A 89 1.20 -2.20 -16.92
N SER A 90 0.55 -2.15 -18.09
CA SER A 90 -0.53 -1.18 -18.31
C SER A 90 -1.78 -1.51 -17.52
N ARG A 91 -1.92 -2.76 -17.07
CA ARG A 91 -3.01 -3.27 -16.25
C ARG A 91 -2.81 -3.00 -14.75
N VAL A 92 -1.65 -2.45 -14.36
CA VAL A 92 -1.31 -2.18 -12.96
C VAL A 92 -1.24 -0.68 -12.71
N GLY A 93 -2.06 -0.19 -11.79
CA GLY A 93 -1.99 1.16 -11.22
C GLY A 93 -1.27 1.13 -9.88
N TYR A 94 -0.35 2.07 -9.65
CA TYR A 94 0.33 2.20 -8.36
C TYR A 94 0.28 3.62 -7.83
N VAL A 95 -0.17 3.76 -6.60
CA VAL A 95 -0.20 5.01 -5.85
C VAL A 95 0.77 4.89 -4.68
N PRO A 96 1.91 5.58 -4.73
CA PRO A 96 2.89 5.61 -3.63
C PRO A 96 2.36 6.43 -2.45
N GLN A 97 2.90 6.18 -1.26
CA GLN A 97 2.58 6.91 -0.04
C GLN A 97 2.81 8.43 -0.17
N ARG A 98 3.85 8.83 -0.88
CA ARG A 98 4.19 10.24 -1.12
C ARG A 98 4.55 10.45 -2.58
N MET A 99 4.24 11.64 -3.07
CA MET A 99 4.76 12.06 -4.38
C MET A 99 6.28 12.07 -4.31
N PRO A 100 6.97 11.42 -5.26
CA PRO A 100 8.41 11.59 -5.40
C PRO A 100 8.67 13.10 -5.49
N ALA A 101 9.58 13.61 -4.65
CA ALA A 101 9.92 15.01 -4.66
C ALA A 101 10.29 15.43 -6.10
N ALA A 102 9.42 16.20 -6.74
CA ALA A 102 9.62 16.65 -8.14
C ALA A 102 10.68 17.77 -8.18
N GLY A 103 11.74 17.69 -7.37
CA GLY A 103 12.94 18.51 -7.42
C GLY A 103 12.75 19.98 -7.86
N GLY A 104 11.64 20.63 -7.45
CA GLY A 104 11.32 21.99 -7.90
C GLY A 104 10.80 22.10 -9.34
N MET A 105 10.57 20.99 -10.05
CA MET A 105 10.04 21.01 -11.41
C MET A 105 8.57 21.47 -11.40
N PRO A 106 8.22 22.56 -12.13
CA PRO A 106 6.88 23.12 -12.11
C PRO A 106 5.93 22.29 -13.00
N VAL A 107 5.59 21.07 -12.55
CA VAL A 107 4.64 20.19 -13.25
C VAL A 107 3.21 20.45 -12.78
N THR A 108 2.27 20.45 -13.71
CA THR A 108 0.83 20.59 -13.44
C THR A 108 0.19 19.27 -13.04
N ALA A 109 -0.98 19.33 -12.38
CA ALA A 109 -1.77 18.13 -12.06
C ALA A 109 -2.10 17.30 -13.32
N LEU A 110 -2.42 17.96 -14.43
CA LEU A 110 -2.70 17.33 -15.71
C LEU A 110 -1.48 16.58 -16.28
N GLU A 111 -0.28 17.17 -16.18
CA GLU A 111 0.96 16.53 -16.62
C GLU A 111 1.29 15.31 -15.77
N VAL A 112 1.11 15.40 -14.46
CA VAL A 112 1.27 14.25 -13.56
C VAL A 112 0.28 13.14 -13.90
N ALA A 113 -1.02 13.44 -14.03
CA ALA A 113 -2.02 12.45 -14.41
C ALA A 113 -1.70 11.84 -15.80
N SER A 114 -1.33 12.67 -16.79
CA SER A 114 -0.96 12.24 -18.14
C SER A 114 0.28 11.33 -18.14
N SER A 115 1.22 11.52 -17.20
CA SER A 115 2.43 10.69 -17.10
C SER A 115 2.08 9.21 -16.84
N GLY A 116 0.93 8.92 -16.25
CA GLY A 116 0.42 7.57 -16.11
C GLY A 116 0.22 6.84 -17.44
N LEU A 117 0.03 7.54 -18.55
CA LEU A 117 -0.10 6.96 -19.90
C LEU A 117 1.24 6.62 -20.56
N LEU A 118 2.36 7.08 -19.99
CA LEU A 118 3.69 6.81 -20.53
C LEU A 118 4.08 5.36 -20.22
N SER A 119 4.58 4.62 -21.22
CA SER A 119 5.04 3.24 -21.05
C SER A 119 6.22 2.94 -21.93
N GLY A 120 7.20 2.23 -21.38
CA GLY A 120 8.40 1.83 -22.13
C GLY A 120 9.11 3.01 -22.78
N ARG A 121 9.34 2.94 -24.11
CA ARG A 121 9.99 4.00 -24.90
C ARG A 121 9.07 5.11 -25.38
N ARG A 122 7.75 5.05 -25.07
CA ARG A 122 6.80 6.08 -25.49
C ARG A 122 6.85 7.26 -24.50
N LEU A 123 7.49 8.34 -24.91
CA LEU A 123 7.64 9.58 -24.14
C LEU A 123 6.46 10.56 -24.34
N ARG A 124 5.48 10.22 -25.18
CA ARG A 124 4.29 11.04 -25.40
C ARG A 124 3.03 10.19 -25.26
N PRO A 125 1.98 10.74 -24.60
CA PRO A 125 0.69 10.07 -24.54
C PRO A 125 0.11 9.82 -25.93
N ALA A 126 -0.61 8.70 -26.09
CA ALA A 126 -1.33 8.42 -27.31
C ALA A 126 -2.42 9.48 -27.58
N ARG A 127 -2.97 9.50 -28.81
CA ARG A 127 -4.08 10.38 -29.20
C ARG A 127 -5.22 10.25 -28.17
N GLY A 128 -5.77 11.38 -27.69
CA GLY A 128 -6.80 11.40 -26.63
C GLY A 128 -6.27 11.31 -25.19
N GLY A 129 -4.95 11.17 -24.96
CA GLY A 129 -4.39 11.03 -23.62
C GLY A 129 -4.70 12.20 -22.70
N ARG A 130 -4.75 13.44 -23.22
CA ARG A 130 -5.15 14.63 -22.45
C ARG A 130 -6.59 14.49 -21.91
N ARG A 131 -7.51 14.00 -22.72
CA ARG A 131 -8.91 13.80 -22.29
C ARG A 131 -8.98 12.74 -21.19
N ARG A 132 -8.35 11.59 -21.39
CA ARG A 132 -8.30 10.52 -20.36
C ARG A 132 -7.71 11.01 -19.04
N ALA A 133 -6.68 11.87 -19.09
CA ALA A 133 -6.09 12.44 -17.89
C ALA A 133 -7.06 13.43 -17.18
N LEU A 134 -7.84 14.23 -17.94
CA LEU A 134 -8.87 15.09 -17.38
C LEU A 134 -10.02 14.27 -16.78
N ASP A 135 -10.48 13.21 -17.47
CA ASP A 135 -11.52 12.31 -16.98
C ASP A 135 -11.07 11.60 -15.68
N ALA A 136 -9.78 11.21 -15.60
CA ALA A 136 -9.20 10.64 -14.37
C ALA A 136 -9.10 11.65 -13.22
N LEU A 137 -8.76 12.92 -13.51
CA LEU A 137 -8.76 14.01 -12.50
C LEU A 137 -10.19 14.33 -12.02
N ASP A 138 -11.17 14.25 -12.91
CA ASP A 138 -12.57 14.44 -12.58
C ASP A 138 -13.09 13.31 -11.68
N ALA A 139 -12.73 12.07 -11.98
CA ALA A 139 -13.12 10.90 -11.20
C ALA A 139 -12.67 10.99 -9.72
N VAL A 140 -11.59 11.72 -9.44
CA VAL A 140 -11.07 11.97 -8.09
C VAL A 140 -11.40 13.37 -7.55
N GLY A 141 -12.21 14.17 -8.28
CA GLY A 141 -12.70 15.47 -7.85
C GLY A 141 -11.64 16.56 -7.76
N VAL A 142 -10.70 16.61 -8.72
CA VAL A 142 -9.68 17.67 -8.84
C VAL A 142 -9.47 18.15 -10.28
N ALA A 143 -10.48 18.03 -11.13
CA ALA A 143 -10.40 18.47 -12.51
C ALA A 143 -10.20 19.99 -12.65
N ASP A 144 -10.78 20.77 -11.74
CA ASP A 144 -10.60 22.23 -11.63
C ASP A 144 -9.17 22.65 -11.35
N LEU A 145 -8.36 21.76 -10.78
CA LEU A 145 -6.96 21.97 -10.45
C LEU A 145 -5.99 21.49 -11.55
N ALA A 146 -6.51 21.02 -12.70
CA ALA A 146 -5.71 20.38 -13.75
C ALA A 146 -4.51 21.22 -14.22
N GLN A 147 -4.64 22.55 -14.26
CA GLN A 147 -3.59 23.49 -14.69
C GLN A 147 -2.75 24.03 -13.52
N ARG A 148 -3.10 23.72 -12.26
CA ARG A 148 -2.35 24.10 -11.08
C ARG A 148 -1.07 23.30 -10.99
N ARG A 149 0.00 23.94 -10.51
CA ARG A 149 1.27 23.27 -10.22
C ARG A 149 1.10 22.39 -9.00
N VAL A 150 1.63 21.16 -9.05
CA VAL A 150 1.41 20.18 -7.98
C VAL A 150 1.95 20.64 -6.63
N HIS A 151 3.06 21.37 -6.59
CA HIS A 151 3.62 21.91 -5.34
C HIS A 151 2.74 23.00 -4.68
N GLU A 152 1.79 23.59 -5.40
CA GLU A 152 0.81 24.57 -4.89
C GLU A 152 -0.43 23.87 -4.29
N LEU A 153 -0.56 22.55 -4.46
CA LEU A 153 -1.70 21.77 -4.00
C LEU A 153 -1.50 21.32 -2.55
N SER A 154 -2.61 21.20 -1.81
CA SER A 154 -2.59 20.54 -0.49
C SER A 154 -2.17 19.07 -0.61
N GLY A 155 -1.71 18.46 0.50
CA GLY A 155 -1.31 17.05 0.51
C GLY A 155 -2.42 16.11 0.00
N GLY A 156 -3.67 16.35 0.42
CA GLY A 156 -4.82 15.58 -0.06
C GLY A 156 -5.13 15.80 -1.55
N GLN A 157 -4.93 17.01 -2.09
CA GLN A 157 -5.07 17.28 -3.53
C GLN A 157 -3.95 16.59 -4.32
N GLN A 158 -2.71 16.63 -3.84
CA GLN A 158 -1.58 15.92 -4.45
C GLN A 158 -1.83 14.41 -4.48
N GLN A 159 -2.35 13.85 -3.39
CA GLN A 159 -2.69 12.43 -3.31
C GLN A 159 -3.76 12.05 -4.35
N ARG A 160 -4.81 12.88 -4.51
CA ARG A 160 -5.83 12.66 -5.54
C ARG A 160 -5.25 12.73 -6.96
N VAL A 161 -4.30 13.60 -7.22
CA VAL A 161 -3.58 13.65 -8.52
C VAL A 161 -2.78 12.37 -8.75
N LEU A 162 -2.12 11.81 -7.74
CA LEU A 162 -1.42 10.51 -7.86
C LEU A 162 -2.39 9.36 -8.16
N ILE A 163 -3.57 9.40 -7.57
CA ILE A 163 -4.61 8.42 -7.87
C ILE A 163 -5.08 8.56 -9.32
N ALA A 164 -5.38 9.79 -9.78
CA ALA A 164 -5.73 10.04 -11.18
C ALA A 164 -4.65 9.51 -12.15
N ARG A 165 -3.37 9.70 -11.80
CA ARG A 165 -2.24 9.13 -12.54
C ARG A 165 -2.29 7.60 -12.62
N ALA A 166 -2.65 6.93 -11.54
CA ALA A 166 -2.77 5.48 -11.51
C ALA A 166 -3.98 4.97 -12.31
N LEU A 167 -5.09 5.73 -12.27
CA LEU A 167 -6.37 5.37 -12.89
C LEU A 167 -6.45 5.65 -14.38
N VAL A 168 -5.61 6.55 -14.92
CA VAL A 168 -5.70 7.02 -16.32
C VAL A 168 -5.61 5.90 -17.37
N ARG A 169 -5.16 4.70 -16.97
CA ARG A 169 -5.09 3.48 -17.80
C ARG A 169 -6.21 2.50 -17.55
N GLU A 170 -7.13 2.78 -16.61
CA GLU A 170 -8.18 1.85 -16.21
C GLU A 170 -7.59 0.49 -15.81
N PRO A 171 -6.75 0.45 -14.75
CA PRO A 171 -6.01 -0.75 -14.37
C PRO A 171 -6.94 -1.85 -13.85
N ASP A 172 -6.59 -3.12 -14.11
CA ASP A 172 -7.26 -4.28 -13.50
C ASP A 172 -6.82 -4.52 -12.05
N LEU A 173 -5.59 -4.07 -11.70
CA LEU A 173 -5.03 -4.13 -10.36
C LEU A 173 -4.58 -2.73 -9.92
N LEU A 174 -5.15 -2.24 -8.84
CA LEU A 174 -4.74 -0.99 -8.19
C LEU A 174 -4.02 -1.29 -6.88
N VAL A 175 -2.78 -0.83 -6.75
CA VAL A 175 -1.96 -0.97 -5.54
C VAL A 175 -1.81 0.38 -4.88
N LEU A 176 -2.21 0.48 -3.61
CA LEU A 176 -2.24 1.70 -2.82
C LEU A 176 -1.31 1.57 -1.61
N ASP A 177 -0.25 2.36 -1.56
CA ASP A 177 0.72 2.34 -0.46
C ASP A 177 0.41 3.47 0.53
N GLU A 178 -0.25 3.15 1.65
CA GLU A 178 -0.68 4.09 2.71
C GLU A 178 -1.39 5.35 2.17
N PRO A 179 -2.45 5.20 1.37
CA PRO A 179 -3.02 6.29 0.58
C PRO A 179 -3.70 7.39 1.40
N THR A 180 -3.98 7.14 2.68
CA THR A 180 -4.66 8.08 3.59
C THR A 180 -3.72 8.71 4.62
N SER A 181 -2.42 8.41 4.55
CA SER A 181 -1.43 8.96 5.49
C SER A 181 -1.31 10.48 5.33
N GLY A 182 -1.57 11.21 6.43
CA GLY A 182 -1.40 12.67 6.47
C GLY A 182 -2.48 13.48 5.74
N ILE A 183 -3.64 12.90 5.45
CA ILE A 183 -4.80 13.61 4.90
C ILE A 183 -5.96 13.66 5.89
N ASP A 184 -6.76 14.73 5.82
CA ASP A 184 -7.92 14.98 6.67
C ASP A 184 -9.08 14.00 6.42
N VAL A 185 -9.93 13.80 7.41
CA VAL A 185 -11.04 12.82 7.37
C VAL A 185 -11.98 13.04 6.17
N PRO A 186 -12.46 14.25 5.83
CA PRO A 186 -13.32 14.45 4.66
C PRO A 186 -12.68 14.04 3.34
N THR A 187 -11.37 14.27 3.21
CA THR A 187 -10.59 13.85 2.04
C THR A 187 -10.42 12.32 2.01
N GLN A 188 -10.21 11.68 3.17
CA GLN A 188 -10.17 10.20 3.27
C GLN A 188 -11.49 9.58 2.82
N GLU A 189 -12.64 10.09 3.28
CA GLU A 189 -13.96 9.58 2.86
C GLU A 189 -14.18 9.71 1.34
N THR A 190 -13.78 10.83 0.76
CA THR A 190 -13.87 11.05 -0.69
C THR A 190 -12.99 10.04 -1.45
N PHE A 191 -11.82 9.74 -0.92
CA PHE A 191 -10.93 8.74 -1.47
C PHE A 191 -11.53 7.33 -1.37
N VAL A 192 -12.05 6.95 -0.20
CA VAL A 192 -12.71 5.65 0.00
C VAL A 192 -13.87 5.46 -0.98
N ARG A 193 -14.72 6.50 -1.17
CA ARG A 193 -15.80 6.46 -2.19
C ARG A 193 -15.27 6.26 -3.62
N THR A 194 -14.11 6.83 -3.93
CA THR A 194 -13.48 6.63 -5.26
C THR A 194 -13.03 5.19 -5.43
N VAL A 195 -12.37 4.61 -4.41
CA VAL A 195 -11.94 3.19 -4.41
C VAL A 195 -13.16 2.27 -4.48
N ALA A 196 -14.26 2.59 -3.76
CA ALA A 196 -15.51 1.82 -3.83
C ALA A 196 -16.05 1.71 -5.25
N ARG A 197 -16.15 2.84 -5.97
CA ARG A 197 -16.61 2.86 -7.36
C ARG A 197 -15.72 2.02 -8.29
N LEU A 198 -14.41 2.04 -8.08
CA LEU A 198 -13.47 1.23 -8.85
C LEU A 198 -13.65 -0.26 -8.57
N HIS A 199 -13.83 -0.62 -7.31
CA HIS A 199 -14.13 -1.99 -6.92
C HIS A 199 -15.45 -2.47 -7.53
N GLU A 200 -16.50 -1.68 -7.47
CA GLU A 200 -17.80 -1.95 -8.10
C GLU A 200 -17.69 -2.14 -9.62
N SER A 201 -16.73 -1.47 -10.28
CA SER A 201 -16.41 -1.69 -11.71
C SER A 201 -15.54 -2.90 -12.00
N GLY A 202 -15.17 -3.68 -10.97
CA GLY A 202 -14.39 -4.92 -11.08
C GLY A 202 -12.88 -4.77 -10.89
N THR A 203 -12.38 -3.57 -10.53
CA THR A 203 -10.96 -3.37 -10.26
C THR A 203 -10.54 -4.11 -8.98
N THR A 204 -9.48 -4.90 -9.08
CA THR A 204 -8.83 -5.54 -7.91
C THR A 204 -8.00 -4.51 -7.16
N VAL A 205 -8.09 -4.47 -5.84
CA VAL A 205 -7.38 -3.48 -5.02
C VAL A 205 -6.52 -4.16 -3.96
N VAL A 206 -5.25 -3.77 -3.89
CA VAL A 206 -4.36 -4.10 -2.77
C VAL A 206 -4.03 -2.79 -2.06
N VAL A 207 -4.44 -2.65 -0.81
CA VAL A 207 -4.19 -1.44 -0.04
C VAL A 207 -3.35 -1.72 1.19
N ILE A 208 -2.22 -1.01 1.34
CA ILE A 208 -1.45 -1.00 2.58
C ILE A 208 -2.06 0.00 3.52
N LEU A 209 -2.40 -0.44 4.72
CA LEU A 209 -2.97 0.39 5.78
C LEU A 209 -2.24 0.15 7.10
N HIS A 210 -2.18 1.18 7.95
CA HIS A 210 -1.83 1.02 9.37
C HIS A 210 -3.02 0.53 10.17
N GLU A 211 -4.18 1.11 9.90
CA GLU A 211 -5.46 0.78 10.50
C GLU A 211 -6.52 0.74 9.40
N ILE A 212 -7.45 -0.18 9.51
CA ILE A 212 -8.49 -0.39 8.49
C ILE A 212 -9.40 0.84 8.38
N GLY A 213 -9.81 1.42 9.53
CA GLY A 213 -10.55 2.69 9.62
C GLY A 213 -11.64 2.85 8.57
N PRO A 214 -11.59 3.93 7.77
CA PRO A 214 -12.63 4.24 6.77
C PRO A 214 -12.76 3.19 5.65
N PHE A 215 -11.77 2.33 5.45
CA PHE A 215 -11.81 1.26 4.45
C PHE A 215 -12.60 0.03 4.88
N THR A 216 -12.98 -0.07 6.17
CA THR A 216 -13.67 -1.26 6.73
C THR A 216 -14.80 -1.79 5.85
N PRO A 217 -15.70 -0.96 5.26
CA PRO A 217 -16.80 -1.47 4.45
C PRO A 217 -16.37 -2.04 3.10
N LEU A 218 -15.15 -1.76 2.64
CA LEU A 218 -14.66 -2.16 1.32
C LEU A 218 -13.77 -3.39 1.35
N ILE A 219 -13.18 -3.71 2.51
CA ILE A 219 -12.18 -4.77 2.60
C ILE A 219 -12.84 -6.14 2.64
N ASP A 220 -12.56 -6.98 1.65
CA ASP A 220 -13.01 -8.37 1.61
C ASP A 220 -12.14 -9.27 2.48
N ARG A 221 -10.82 -9.03 2.49
CA ARG A 221 -9.83 -9.84 3.19
C ARG A 221 -8.67 -8.99 3.70
N ALA A 222 -8.13 -9.38 4.85
CA ALA A 222 -6.96 -8.74 5.45
C ALA A 222 -5.82 -9.75 5.62
N VAL A 223 -4.63 -9.33 5.24
CA VAL A 223 -3.38 -10.06 5.47
C VAL A 223 -2.51 -9.24 6.39
N VAL A 224 -2.07 -9.81 7.51
CA VAL A 224 -1.18 -9.15 8.47
C VAL A 224 0.23 -9.69 8.33
N LEU A 225 1.16 -8.80 8.00
CA LEU A 225 2.58 -9.12 8.01
C LEU A 225 3.21 -8.81 9.37
N ARG A 226 4.00 -9.77 9.88
CA ARG A 226 4.80 -9.62 11.09
C ARG A 226 6.18 -10.22 10.88
N HIS A 227 7.23 -9.42 11.08
CA HIS A 227 8.63 -9.85 10.90
C HIS A 227 8.90 -10.56 9.55
N GLY A 228 8.33 -10.04 8.47
CA GLY A 228 8.51 -10.57 7.12
C GLY A 228 7.74 -11.84 6.80
N ARG A 229 6.82 -12.30 7.65
CA ARG A 229 5.97 -13.47 7.44
C ARG A 229 4.49 -13.08 7.50
N VAL A 230 3.64 -13.87 6.86
CA VAL A 230 2.19 -13.77 7.03
C VAL A 230 1.82 -14.34 8.40
N ALA A 231 1.28 -13.49 9.26
CA ALA A 231 0.83 -13.85 10.60
C ALA A 231 -0.69 -14.09 10.65
N TYR A 232 -1.44 -13.51 9.73
CA TYR A 232 -2.88 -13.66 9.60
C TYR A 232 -3.29 -13.50 8.14
N ASP A 233 -4.24 -14.28 7.69
CA ASP A 233 -4.88 -14.19 6.38
C ASP A 233 -6.35 -14.60 6.53
N GLY A 234 -7.28 -13.66 6.34
CA GLY A 234 -8.70 -13.94 6.57
C GLY A 234 -9.58 -12.71 6.53
N ALA A 235 -10.80 -12.84 7.08
CA ALA A 235 -11.76 -11.73 7.16
C ALA A 235 -11.15 -10.52 7.88
N PRO A 236 -11.48 -9.27 7.47
CA PRO A 236 -10.96 -8.08 8.13
C PRO A 236 -11.33 -8.10 9.63
N PRO A 237 -10.39 -7.75 10.53
CA PRO A 237 -10.70 -7.64 11.95
C PRO A 237 -11.82 -6.61 12.13
N ARG A 238 -12.88 -7.01 12.81
CA ARG A 238 -13.96 -6.07 13.16
C ARG A 238 -13.38 -5.05 14.14
N PRO A 239 -13.70 -3.75 13.98
CA PRO A 239 -13.37 -2.78 15.00
C PRO A 239 -13.98 -3.28 16.32
N ALA A 240 -13.18 -3.32 17.39
CA ALA A 240 -13.71 -3.60 18.72
C ALA A 240 -14.87 -2.61 18.90
N ARG A 241 -16.08 -3.13 19.18
CA ARG A 241 -17.17 -2.25 19.63
C ARG A 241 -16.64 -1.61 20.90
N ASP A 242 -16.47 -0.30 20.88
CA ASP A 242 -16.21 0.45 22.09
C ASP A 242 -17.29 0.03 23.08
N HIS A 243 -16.89 -0.76 24.08
CA HIS A 243 -17.64 -0.83 25.30
C HIS A 243 -17.53 0.55 25.90
N ALA A 244 -18.55 1.38 25.65
CA ALA A 244 -18.79 2.58 26.39
C ALA A 244 -19.17 2.18 27.84
N ASP A 245 -18.20 1.64 28.56
CA ASP A 245 -18.22 1.58 30.02
C ASP A 245 -17.50 2.84 30.50
N ALA A 246 -18.33 3.85 30.74
CA ALA A 246 -17.97 4.96 31.59
C ALA A 246 -17.41 4.41 32.91
N HIS A 247 -16.31 5.01 33.37
CA HIS A 247 -15.55 4.83 34.59
C HIS A 247 -14.29 3.99 34.51
N HIS A 248 -13.23 4.58 33.96
CA HIS A 248 -11.89 4.38 34.49
C HIS A 248 -11.22 5.73 34.68
N ASP A 249 -11.25 6.11 35.94
CA ASP A 249 -10.47 7.18 36.55
C ASP A 249 -8.96 6.86 36.36
N HIS A 250 -8.32 7.53 35.42
CA HIS A 250 -6.88 7.39 35.21
C HIS A 250 -6.15 8.30 36.17
N THR A 251 -5.94 7.81 37.38
CA THR A 251 -4.96 8.38 38.33
C THR A 251 -3.56 8.10 37.76
N HIS A 252 -2.99 9.05 37.05
CA HIS A 252 -1.58 9.03 36.69
C HIS A 252 -0.74 9.28 37.94
N ALA A 253 -0.19 8.23 38.53
CA ALA A 253 0.90 8.32 39.46
C ALA A 253 2.18 8.65 38.70
N HIS A 254 2.52 9.92 38.60
CA HIS A 254 3.87 10.35 38.25
C HIS A 254 4.77 10.08 39.46
N ALA A 255 5.50 8.97 39.43
CA ALA A 255 6.66 8.78 40.27
C ALA A 255 7.85 9.35 39.47
N ASP A 256 8.29 10.56 39.85
CA ASP A 256 9.56 11.09 39.41
C ASP A 256 10.70 10.22 40.00
N PRO A 257 11.64 9.72 39.17
CA PRO A 257 12.85 9.10 39.74
C PRO A 257 13.77 10.19 40.30
N GLU A 258 14.06 10.11 41.62
CA GLU A 258 15.10 10.91 42.22
C GLU A 258 16.44 10.79 41.49
N PRO A 259 17.17 11.91 41.30
CA PRO A 259 18.50 11.86 40.68
C PRO A 259 19.52 11.18 41.61
N PRO A 260 20.45 10.38 41.09
CA PRO A 260 21.47 9.73 41.95
C PRO A 260 22.36 10.76 42.59
N THR A 261 22.45 10.71 43.93
CA THR A 261 23.40 11.47 44.74
C THR A 261 24.83 11.02 44.44
N THR A 262 25.58 11.91 43.81
CA THR A 262 27.04 11.71 43.59
C THR A 262 27.77 12.05 44.89
N PRO A 263 28.62 11.17 45.43
CA PRO A 263 29.45 11.53 46.59
C PRO A 263 30.55 12.52 46.17
N ALA A 264 30.63 13.62 46.94
CA ALA A 264 31.70 14.61 46.78
C ALA A 264 33.07 14.02 47.09
N LEU A 265 33.95 14.00 46.09
CA LEU A 265 35.40 13.74 46.27
C LEU A 265 36.04 15.03 46.81
N SER A 266 36.37 15.04 48.07
CA SER A 266 37.26 16.04 48.68
C SER A 266 38.72 15.76 48.26
N VAL A 267 39.28 16.69 47.47
CA VAL A 267 40.71 16.71 47.18
C VAL A 267 41.40 17.50 48.28
N GLU A 268 42.11 16.83 49.19
CA GLU A 268 43.10 17.44 50.05
C GLU A 268 44.30 17.89 49.24
N VAL A 269 44.57 19.18 49.26
CA VAL A 269 45.84 19.78 48.80
C VAL A 269 46.65 20.02 50.08
N ASN A 270 47.78 19.30 50.20
CA ASN A 270 48.74 19.55 51.26
C ASN A 270 50.00 20.26 50.70
N PRO A 271 50.68 21.13 51.45
CA PRO A 271 51.54 22.22 51.03
C PRO A 271 52.88 21.83 50.40
#